data_81c8514debf4e5e7da32e73521090f10
#
_entry.id   81c8514debf4e5e7da32e73521090f10
#
_cell.length_a   1.000
_cell.length_b   1.000
_cell.length_c   1.000
_cell.angle_alpha   90.00
_cell.angle_beta   90.00
_cell.angle_gamma   90.00
#
_symmetry.space_group_name_H-M   'P 1'
#
loop_
_entity.id
_entity.type
_entity.pdbx_description
1 polymer ?
#
loop_
_entity_poly.entity_id
_entity_poly.type
_entity_poly.pdbx_seq_one_letter_code
_entity_poly.pdbx_strand_id
1 'polypeptide(L)'
;MPVEIFLADMLLLETMPKISVVIPFYNVESYIERCIQALLAQSIDADDFEIIMVDNNSTDQSAQIVAKYPEVRLLCESKQGSYAARNCGIAASVGELIAFTDSDCVPRDDWLSKIWDYMQTPDVEVLIGSRHIAVQNHDLSMLFDYENTKDAFVFASQQPEIYYGHTNNMAISRSLFESQGLFNEVYRGADTIFVRQVVDALSTDKVLYCADMIVEHLELETTEMYFHKVKAYARSRERNKRVRHTKPLSLLQRCKIYLKTIREHRYSIVDRIRLFALLTRGMSNWSIAGSLERFRSSKELP
;
A
#
# COMPACT_ATOMS: atom_id res chain seq x y z
N MET A 1 -8.40 35.05 26.12
CA MET A 1 -7.18 34.22 26.12
C MET A 1 -6.03 35.12 25.76
N PRO A 2 -4.85 35.03 26.43
CA PRO A 2 -3.72 35.90 26.12
C PRO A 2 -3.22 35.63 24.70
N VAL A 3 -2.87 36.70 23.98
CA VAL A 3 -2.35 36.64 22.59
C VAL A 3 -1.07 35.81 22.49
N GLU A 4 -0.31 35.71 23.59
CA GLU A 4 0.91 34.88 23.67
C GLU A 4 0.65 33.36 23.55
N ILE A 5 -0.49 32.84 24.04
CA ILE A 5 -0.85 31.42 23.91
C ILE A 5 -1.24 31.14 22.45
N PHE A 6 -1.97 32.06 21.82
CA PHE A 6 -2.39 31.93 20.42
C PHE A 6 -1.19 32.00 19.44
N LEU A 7 -0.20 32.87 19.73
CA LEU A 7 1.05 32.96 18.96
C LEU A 7 1.96 31.73 19.17
N ALA A 8 2.00 31.17 20.38
CA ALA A 8 2.76 29.96 20.67
C ALA A 8 2.13 28.73 19.97
N ASP A 9 0.79 28.60 19.98
CA ASP A 9 0.06 27.55 19.26
C ASP A 9 0.19 27.72 17.74
N MET A 10 0.19 28.93 17.19
CA MET A 10 0.45 29.19 15.78
C MET A 10 1.90 28.83 15.38
N LEU A 11 2.90 29.18 16.18
CA LEU A 11 4.31 28.84 15.94
C LEU A 11 4.55 27.32 16.05
N LEU A 12 3.84 26.61 16.94
CA LEU A 12 3.88 25.16 17.04
C LEU A 12 3.24 24.49 15.81
N LEU A 13 2.19 25.05 15.24
CA LEU A 13 1.56 24.57 14.01
C LEU A 13 2.46 24.78 12.77
N GLU A 14 3.28 25.82 12.75
CA GLU A 14 4.27 26.07 11.67
C GLU A 14 5.49 25.13 11.73
N THR A 15 5.71 24.41 12.83
CA THR A 15 6.86 23.50 13.03
C THR A 15 6.49 22.01 12.99
N MET A 16 5.21 21.66 12.82
CA MET A 16 4.79 20.27 12.75
C MET A 16 4.97 19.72 11.33
N PRO A 17 5.50 18.50 11.16
CA PRO A 17 5.60 17.90 9.85
C PRO A 17 4.22 17.73 9.21
N LYS A 18 4.12 17.98 7.92
CA LYS A 18 2.89 17.81 7.13
C LYS A 18 2.56 16.35 6.92
N ILE A 19 3.58 15.52 6.73
CA ILE A 19 3.46 14.10 6.38
C ILE A 19 4.23 13.23 7.37
N SER A 20 3.57 12.22 7.92
CA SER A 20 4.25 11.14 8.66
C SER A 20 4.33 9.90 7.76
N VAL A 21 5.54 9.44 7.46
CA VAL A 21 5.76 8.20 6.70
C VAL A 21 5.87 7.04 7.67
N VAL A 22 4.94 6.09 7.62
CA VAL A 22 4.88 4.93 8.53
C VAL A 22 5.24 3.65 7.79
N ILE A 23 6.32 3.00 8.22
CA ILE A 23 6.88 1.82 7.57
C ILE A 23 7.03 0.68 8.58
N PRO A 24 6.23 -0.38 8.51
CA PRO A 24 6.46 -1.58 9.29
C PRO A 24 7.59 -2.41 8.67
N PHE A 25 8.43 -3.04 9.49
CA PHE A 25 9.43 -3.96 8.98
C PHE A 25 9.59 -5.21 9.85
N TYR A 26 10.00 -6.31 9.22
CA TYR A 26 10.29 -7.58 9.84
C TYR A 26 11.25 -8.41 8.98
N ASN A 27 12.48 -8.62 9.44
CA ASN A 27 13.52 -9.41 8.77
C ASN A 27 13.75 -8.98 7.31
N VAL A 28 14.22 -7.74 7.10
CA VAL A 28 14.40 -7.10 5.78
C VAL A 28 15.79 -6.45 5.63
N GLU A 29 16.79 -6.95 6.33
CA GLU A 29 18.16 -6.39 6.33
C GLU A 29 18.74 -6.16 4.94
N SER A 30 18.32 -6.94 3.93
CA SER A 30 18.79 -6.83 2.55
C SER A 30 18.21 -5.62 1.79
N TYR A 31 17.12 -5.02 2.25
CA TYR A 31 16.38 -3.99 1.50
C TYR A 31 16.22 -2.68 2.25
N ILE A 32 16.18 -2.73 3.60
CA ILE A 32 15.74 -1.63 4.46
C ILE A 32 16.60 -0.36 4.28
N GLU A 33 17.90 -0.50 4.05
CA GLU A 33 18.81 0.64 3.85
C GLU A 33 18.46 1.42 2.57
N ARG A 34 18.12 0.73 1.49
CA ARG A 34 17.68 1.36 0.23
C ARG A 34 16.37 2.11 0.39
N CYS A 35 15.43 1.57 1.17
CA CYS A 35 14.17 2.24 1.51
C CYS A 35 14.44 3.53 2.28
N ILE A 36 15.28 3.50 3.32
CA ILE A 36 15.64 4.69 4.12
C ILE A 36 16.30 5.75 3.25
N GLN A 37 17.30 5.38 2.45
CA GLN A 37 18.00 6.31 1.56
C GLN A 37 17.06 7.01 0.57
N ALA A 38 16.09 6.28 0.01
CA ALA A 38 15.09 6.87 -0.89
C ALA A 38 14.14 7.85 -0.17
N LEU A 39 13.82 7.60 1.09
CA LEU A 39 13.00 8.50 1.89
C LEU A 39 13.78 9.76 2.31
N LEU A 40 15.04 9.62 2.63
CA LEU A 40 15.90 10.78 2.94
C LEU A 40 16.23 11.64 1.71
N ALA A 41 16.08 11.08 0.50
CA ALA A 41 16.30 11.76 -0.77
C ALA A 41 15.04 12.42 -1.37
N GLN A 42 13.94 12.52 -0.60
CA GLN A 42 12.70 13.13 -1.09
C GLN A 42 12.87 14.62 -1.40
N SER A 43 12.16 15.10 -2.43
CA SER A 43 12.26 16.48 -2.94
C SER A 43 11.44 17.52 -2.17
N ILE A 44 10.80 17.12 -1.06
CA ILE A 44 10.10 18.01 -0.12
C ILE A 44 11.07 18.46 0.97
N ASP A 45 10.77 19.58 1.64
CA ASP A 45 11.60 20.07 2.76
C ASP A 45 11.66 19.02 3.89
N ALA A 46 12.84 18.83 4.47
CA ALA A 46 13.06 17.85 5.52
C ALA A 46 12.21 18.12 6.79
N ASP A 47 11.88 19.39 7.05
CA ASP A 47 11.02 19.78 8.17
C ASP A 47 9.53 19.49 7.90
N ASP A 48 9.15 19.24 6.65
CA ASP A 48 7.77 18.97 6.24
C ASP A 48 7.34 17.49 6.44
N PHE A 49 8.26 16.59 6.77
CA PHE A 49 7.90 15.18 7.01
C PHE A 49 8.72 14.53 8.12
N GLU A 50 8.16 13.48 8.70
CA GLU A 50 8.86 12.57 9.61
C GLU A 50 8.85 11.13 9.06
N ILE A 51 9.88 10.35 9.40
CA ILE A 51 9.97 8.93 9.05
C ILE A 51 9.85 8.10 10.33
N ILE A 52 8.84 7.25 10.41
CA ILE A 52 8.58 6.34 11.52
C ILE A 52 8.70 4.91 11.01
N MET A 53 9.75 4.22 11.43
CA MET A 53 9.95 2.80 11.12
C MET A 53 9.63 1.95 12.34
N VAL A 54 8.76 0.96 12.18
CA VAL A 54 8.27 0.13 13.28
C VAL A 54 8.76 -1.30 13.12
N ASP A 55 9.70 -1.68 13.97
CA ASP A 55 10.19 -3.06 14.06
C ASP A 55 9.11 -3.98 14.63
N ASN A 56 8.77 -5.01 13.90
CA ASN A 56 7.79 -6.00 14.33
C ASN A 56 8.43 -7.33 14.71
N ASN A 57 9.35 -7.27 15.67
CA ASN A 57 10.11 -8.40 16.24
C ASN A 57 11.14 -9.01 15.26
N SER A 58 11.92 -8.21 14.56
CA SER A 58 13.01 -8.69 13.72
C SER A 58 14.07 -9.44 14.52
N THR A 59 14.62 -10.47 13.91
CA THR A 59 15.70 -11.30 14.48
C THR A 59 17.01 -11.20 13.69
N ASP A 60 16.98 -10.49 12.54
CA ASP A 60 18.13 -10.16 11.71
C ASP A 60 18.73 -8.78 12.10
N GLN A 61 19.55 -8.19 11.23
CA GLN A 61 20.19 -6.90 11.49
C GLN A 61 19.32 -5.68 11.13
N SER A 62 18.04 -5.86 10.76
CA SER A 62 17.18 -4.77 10.29
C SER A 62 17.08 -3.61 11.29
N ALA A 63 16.81 -3.89 12.57
CA ALA A 63 16.68 -2.85 13.60
C ALA A 63 18.02 -2.11 13.84
N GLN A 64 19.15 -2.84 13.81
CA GLN A 64 20.48 -2.23 13.94
C GLN A 64 20.83 -1.33 12.74
N ILE A 65 20.35 -1.66 11.53
CA ILE A 65 20.55 -0.82 10.36
C ILE A 65 19.74 0.48 10.52
N VAL A 66 18.45 0.40 10.88
CA VAL A 66 17.60 1.59 11.09
C VAL A 66 18.18 2.51 12.16
N ALA A 67 18.69 1.96 13.27
CA ALA A 67 19.26 2.74 14.37
C ALA A 67 20.50 3.56 14.00
N LYS A 68 21.09 3.38 12.82
CA LYS A 68 22.21 4.21 12.31
C LYS A 68 21.75 5.54 11.72
N TYR A 69 20.45 5.71 11.48
CA TYR A 69 19.85 6.89 10.85
C TYR A 69 19.11 7.73 11.89
N PRO A 70 19.72 8.80 12.41
CA PRO A 70 19.12 9.65 13.46
C PRO A 70 17.86 10.40 12.97
N GLU A 71 17.69 10.55 11.65
CA GLU A 71 16.52 11.17 11.02
C GLU A 71 15.29 10.25 11.05
N VAL A 72 15.48 8.96 11.39
CA VAL A 72 14.42 7.97 11.41
C VAL A 72 14.02 7.64 12.84
N ARG A 73 12.77 7.84 13.16
CA ARG A 73 12.21 7.44 14.44
C ARG A 73 11.93 5.94 14.44
N LEU A 74 12.75 5.18 15.18
CA LEU A 74 12.59 3.73 15.34
C LEU A 74 11.63 3.44 16.50
N LEU A 75 10.61 2.63 16.24
CA LEU A 75 9.67 2.08 17.23
C LEU A 75 9.69 0.55 17.19
N CYS A 76 9.19 -0.08 18.26
CA CYS A 76 9.03 -1.52 18.33
C CYS A 76 7.57 -1.87 18.65
N GLU A 77 7.00 -2.81 17.89
CA GLU A 77 5.67 -3.37 18.15
C GLU A 77 5.79 -4.88 18.42
N SER A 78 5.50 -5.27 19.66
CA SER A 78 5.63 -6.66 20.10
C SER A 78 4.54 -7.58 19.56
N LYS A 79 3.36 -7.04 19.24
CA LYS A 79 2.30 -7.82 18.63
C LYS A 79 2.61 -8.09 17.17
N GLN A 80 2.82 -9.36 16.84
CA GLN A 80 3.17 -9.77 15.49
C GLN A 80 2.07 -9.44 14.48
N GLY A 81 2.42 -8.72 13.41
CA GLY A 81 1.52 -8.38 12.31
C GLY A 81 1.78 -6.98 11.74
N SER A 82 1.88 -6.88 10.42
CA SER A 82 2.21 -5.62 9.73
C SER A 82 1.19 -4.49 10.00
N TYR A 83 -0.07 -4.82 10.32
CA TYR A 83 -1.07 -3.82 10.65
C TYR A 83 -1.03 -3.41 12.13
N ALA A 84 -0.59 -4.28 13.05
CA ALA A 84 -0.28 -3.86 14.42
C ALA A 84 0.87 -2.85 14.41
N ALA A 85 1.94 -3.15 13.68
CA ALA A 85 3.06 -2.22 13.52
C ALA A 85 2.65 -0.89 12.84
N ARG A 86 1.80 -0.92 11.79
CA ARG A 86 1.28 0.32 11.20
C ARG A 86 0.44 1.11 12.19
N ASN A 87 -0.43 0.46 12.95
CA ASN A 87 -1.26 1.12 13.96
C ASN A 87 -0.39 1.78 15.06
N CYS A 88 0.69 1.11 15.49
CA CYS A 88 1.69 1.69 16.39
C CYS A 88 2.33 2.95 15.79
N GLY A 89 2.74 2.92 14.52
CA GLY A 89 3.28 4.07 13.80
C GLY A 89 2.27 5.22 13.64
N ILE A 90 1.01 4.91 13.29
CA ILE A 90 -0.08 5.91 13.20
C ILE A 90 -0.28 6.60 14.55
N ALA A 91 -0.33 5.85 15.65
CA ALA A 91 -0.52 6.41 16.99
C ALA A 91 0.64 7.31 17.43
N ALA A 92 1.85 7.07 16.94
CA ALA A 92 3.05 7.84 17.24
C ALA A 92 3.28 9.02 16.29
N SER A 93 2.60 9.05 15.16
CA SER A 93 2.76 10.07 14.10
C SER A 93 2.08 11.39 14.47
N VAL A 94 2.59 12.53 13.92
CA VAL A 94 2.06 13.87 14.19
C VAL A 94 1.61 14.63 12.94
N GLY A 95 2.04 14.21 11.74
CA GLY A 95 1.65 14.83 10.47
C GLY A 95 0.15 14.74 10.21
N GLU A 96 -0.39 15.69 9.48
CA GLU A 96 -1.81 15.70 9.06
C GLU A 96 -2.12 14.63 8.01
N LEU A 97 -1.11 14.20 7.25
CA LEU A 97 -1.17 13.10 6.30
C LEU A 97 -0.31 11.94 6.80
N ILE A 98 -0.80 10.72 6.64
CA ILE A 98 -0.05 9.51 6.97
C ILE A 98 0.20 8.73 5.68
N ALA A 99 1.47 8.70 5.27
CA ALA A 99 1.92 7.98 4.09
C ALA A 99 2.45 6.60 4.47
N PHE A 100 2.15 5.60 3.66
CA PHE A 100 2.56 4.21 3.86
C PHE A 100 3.35 3.70 2.66
N THR A 101 4.47 3.09 2.97
CA THR A 101 5.20 2.21 2.04
C THR A 101 5.68 0.97 2.80
N ASP A 102 6.19 -0.03 2.09
CA ASP A 102 6.79 -1.20 2.70
C ASP A 102 8.32 -1.06 2.74
N SER A 103 8.97 -1.73 3.68
CA SER A 103 10.43 -1.66 3.89
C SER A 103 11.26 -2.31 2.75
N ASP A 104 10.61 -3.03 1.83
CA ASP A 104 11.14 -3.57 0.58
C ASP A 104 10.77 -2.72 -0.65
N CYS A 105 10.35 -1.48 -0.43
CA CYS A 105 9.96 -0.54 -1.48
C CYS A 105 10.88 0.69 -1.51
N VAL A 106 11.08 1.24 -2.70
CA VAL A 106 11.82 2.49 -2.96
C VAL A 106 10.86 3.49 -3.58
N PRO A 107 10.38 4.48 -2.81
CA PRO A 107 9.63 5.61 -3.36
C PRO A 107 10.51 6.44 -4.29
N ARG A 108 9.92 7.01 -5.36
CA ARG A 108 10.62 8.02 -6.16
C ARG A 108 10.86 9.30 -5.36
N ASP A 109 11.82 10.09 -5.79
CA ASP A 109 12.23 11.34 -5.13
C ASP A 109 11.10 12.38 -5.00
N ASP A 110 10.12 12.37 -5.91
CA ASP A 110 8.94 13.25 -5.92
C ASP A 110 7.70 12.64 -5.23
N TRP A 111 7.83 11.51 -4.53
CA TRP A 111 6.69 10.77 -3.96
C TRP A 111 5.94 11.56 -2.88
N LEU A 112 6.66 12.18 -1.93
CA LEU A 112 6.04 12.96 -0.85
C LEU A 112 5.46 14.29 -1.37
N SER A 113 6.10 14.96 -2.31
CA SER A 113 5.55 16.18 -2.91
C SER A 113 4.26 15.87 -3.66
N LYS A 114 4.18 14.76 -4.39
CA LYS A 114 2.95 14.32 -5.04
C LYS A 114 1.84 13.97 -4.05
N ILE A 115 2.17 13.29 -2.94
CA ILE A 115 1.19 13.04 -1.88
C ILE A 115 0.61 14.36 -1.39
N TRP A 116 1.47 15.34 -1.09
CA TRP A 116 1.02 16.65 -0.64
C TRP A 116 0.12 17.33 -1.66
N ASP A 117 0.55 17.40 -2.92
CA ASP A 117 -0.20 18.07 -3.99
C ASP A 117 -1.56 17.40 -4.26
N TYR A 118 -1.61 16.08 -4.36
CA TYR A 118 -2.86 15.36 -4.63
C TYR A 118 -3.86 15.43 -3.47
N MET A 119 -3.38 15.50 -2.23
CA MET A 119 -4.25 15.66 -1.05
C MET A 119 -4.86 17.05 -0.94
N GLN A 120 -4.43 18.03 -1.75
CA GLN A 120 -5.10 19.33 -1.88
C GLN A 120 -6.36 19.23 -2.78
N THR A 121 -6.61 18.10 -3.44
CA THR A 121 -7.83 17.89 -4.23
C THR A 121 -9.03 17.84 -3.30
N PRO A 122 -10.08 18.65 -3.53
CA PRO A 122 -11.28 18.64 -2.69
C PRO A 122 -11.86 17.23 -2.53
N ASP A 123 -12.33 16.94 -1.33
CA ASP A 123 -12.95 15.66 -0.94
C ASP A 123 -12.03 14.43 -0.90
N VAL A 124 -10.80 14.48 -1.42
CA VAL A 124 -9.86 13.36 -1.39
C VAL A 124 -9.27 13.21 0.02
N GLU A 125 -9.31 11.98 0.53
CA GLU A 125 -8.76 11.62 1.84
C GLU A 125 -7.89 10.35 1.80
N VAL A 126 -7.92 9.62 0.69
CA VAL A 126 -7.09 8.43 0.46
C VAL A 126 -6.46 8.51 -0.93
N LEU A 127 -5.14 8.44 -0.97
CA LEU A 127 -4.38 8.28 -2.21
C LEU A 127 -3.89 6.85 -2.35
N ILE A 128 -3.94 6.33 -3.55
CA ILE A 128 -3.36 5.04 -3.92
C ILE A 128 -2.47 5.26 -5.13
N GLY A 129 -1.18 4.91 -5.02
CA GLY A 129 -0.20 5.11 -6.07
C GLY A 129 0.09 3.85 -6.88
N SER A 130 0.84 4.02 -7.96
CA SER A 130 1.28 2.93 -8.81
C SER A 130 2.50 2.20 -8.23
N ARG A 131 2.66 0.94 -8.62
CA ARG A 131 3.73 0.05 -8.17
C ARG A 131 4.53 -0.43 -9.37
N HIS A 132 5.83 -0.40 -9.24
CA HIS A 132 6.75 -0.88 -10.26
C HIS A 132 7.70 -1.93 -9.66
N ILE A 133 8.50 -2.58 -10.47
CA ILE A 133 9.56 -3.49 -10.04
C ILE A 133 10.92 -2.85 -10.28
N ALA A 134 11.84 -3.05 -9.34
CA ALA A 134 13.21 -2.54 -9.46
C ALA A 134 14.09 -3.39 -10.38
N VAL A 135 13.72 -4.66 -10.63
CA VAL A 135 14.51 -5.60 -11.43
C VAL A 135 14.10 -5.58 -12.90
N GLN A 136 15.07 -5.88 -13.79
CA GLN A 136 14.79 -6.05 -15.23
C GLN A 136 14.21 -7.45 -15.50
N ASN A 137 12.90 -7.59 -15.30
CA ASN A 137 12.16 -8.81 -15.60
C ASN A 137 10.92 -8.47 -16.43
N HIS A 138 10.97 -8.81 -17.72
CA HIS A 138 9.90 -8.45 -18.68
C HIS A 138 8.53 -9.01 -18.30
N ASP A 139 8.46 -10.25 -17.81
CA ASP A 139 7.20 -10.86 -17.39
C ASP A 139 6.59 -10.18 -16.16
N LEU A 140 7.42 -9.84 -15.18
CA LEU A 140 6.98 -9.08 -14.02
C LEU A 140 6.56 -7.67 -14.41
N SER A 141 7.31 -6.98 -15.29
CA SER A 141 6.92 -5.66 -15.80
C SER A 141 5.52 -5.70 -16.43
N MET A 142 5.25 -6.66 -17.31
CA MET A 142 3.92 -6.83 -17.91
C MET A 142 2.82 -7.11 -16.89
N LEU A 143 3.12 -7.88 -15.84
CA LEU A 143 2.15 -8.13 -14.76
C LEU A 143 1.87 -6.87 -13.95
N PHE A 144 2.88 -6.05 -13.66
CA PHE A 144 2.72 -4.77 -12.96
C PHE A 144 2.00 -3.72 -13.81
N ASP A 145 2.26 -3.68 -15.12
CA ASP A 145 1.53 -2.83 -16.06
C ASP A 145 0.02 -3.19 -16.05
N TYR A 146 -0.29 -4.50 -16.03
CA TYR A 146 -1.67 -4.96 -15.88
C TYR A 146 -2.26 -4.59 -14.52
N GLU A 147 -1.53 -4.74 -13.41
CA GLU A 147 -1.99 -4.37 -12.07
C GLU A 147 -2.25 -2.86 -11.98
N ASN A 148 -1.37 -2.00 -12.48
CA ASN A 148 -1.55 -0.55 -12.51
C ASN A 148 -2.74 -0.13 -13.42
N THR A 149 -2.90 -0.76 -14.58
CA THR A 149 -4.08 -0.55 -15.45
C THR A 149 -5.38 -0.99 -14.75
N LYS A 150 -5.31 -2.06 -13.96
CA LYS A 150 -6.43 -2.54 -13.14
C LYS A 150 -6.76 -1.55 -12.03
N ASP A 151 -5.76 -1.01 -11.35
CA ASP A 151 -5.96 0.00 -10.30
C ASP A 151 -6.64 1.24 -10.90
N ALA A 152 -6.13 1.77 -12.00
CA ALA A 152 -6.75 2.89 -12.72
C ALA A 152 -8.20 2.59 -13.14
N PHE A 153 -8.50 1.37 -13.60
CA PHE A 153 -9.87 0.95 -13.95
C PHE A 153 -10.79 0.89 -12.73
N VAL A 154 -10.32 0.30 -11.63
CA VAL A 154 -11.12 0.14 -10.41
C VAL A 154 -11.48 1.50 -9.82
N PHE A 155 -10.50 2.37 -9.61
CA PHE A 155 -10.73 3.65 -8.95
C PHE A 155 -11.46 4.68 -9.82
N ALA A 156 -11.44 4.54 -11.15
CA ALA A 156 -12.28 5.33 -12.06
C ALA A 156 -13.70 4.79 -12.21
N SER A 157 -14.02 3.60 -11.71
CA SER A 157 -15.30 2.93 -11.97
C SER A 157 -16.46 3.44 -11.14
N GLN A 158 -16.20 4.13 -10.03
CA GLN A 158 -17.18 4.52 -9.00
C GLN A 158 -18.06 3.35 -8.51
N GLN A 159 -17.53 2.12 -8.57
CA GLN A 159 -18.20 0.90 -8.07
C GLN A 159 -17.56 0.52 -6.73
N PRO A 160 -18.13 0.94 -5.58
CA PRO A 160 -17.50 0.73 -4.29
C PRO A 160 -17.18 -0.74 -4.01
N GLU A 161 -17.99 -1.69 -4.47
CA GLU A 161 -17.81 -3.11 -4.20
C GLU A 161 -16.54 -3.74 -4.77
N ILE A 162 -15.84 -3.07 -5.70
CA ILE A 162 -14.57 -3.56 -6.26
C ILE A 162 -13.35 -2.78 -5.76
N TYR A 163 -13.53 -1.72 -4.93
CA TYR A 163 -12.43 -0.95 -4.36
C TYR A 163 -11.62 -1.79 -3.37
N TYR A 164 -10.33 -1.49 -3.28
CA TYR A 164 -9.38 -2.12 -2.36
C TYR A 164 -8.24 -1.15 -2.04
N GLY A 165 -7.42 -1.48 -1.04
CA GLY A 165 -6.22 -0.73 -0.68
C GLY A 165 -4.95 -1.56 -0.84
N HIS A 166 -3.81 -0.88 -0.88
CA HIS A 166 -2.49 -1.49 -0.76
C HIS A 166 -1.52 -0.51 -0.09
N THR A 167 -1.21 -0.77 1.17
CA THR A 167 -0.37 0.08 2.03
C THR A 167 1.09 0.17 1.61
N ASN A 168 1.53 -0.50 0.57
CA ASN A 168 2.88 -0.31 0.04
C ASN A 168 3.04 0.95 -0.83
N ASN A 169 1.93 1.61 -1.20
CA ASN A 169 1.90 2.94 -1.83
C ASN A 169 0.54 3.60 -1.60
N MET A 170 0.33 4.17 -0.42
CA MET A 170 -0.93 4.76 -0.01
C MET A 170 -0.69 5.93 0.94
N ALA A 171 -1.52 6.97 0.85
CA ALA A 171 -1.57 8.02 1.86
C ALA A 171 -3.01 8.26 2.30
N ILE A 172 -3.21 8.64 3.57
CA ILE A 172 -4.52 8.81 4.20
C ILE A 172 -4.47 10.05 5.09
N SER A 173 -5.53 10.86 5.09
CA SER A 173 -5.67 11.96 6.04
C SER A 173 -5.77 11.42 7.48
N ARG A 174 -5.14 12.11 8.44
CA ARG A 174 -5.24 11.75 9.86
C ARG A 174 -6.69 11.78 10.35
N SER A 175 -7.46 12.78 9.94
CA SER A 175 -8.87 12.94 10.30
C SER A 175 -9.72 11.72 9.91
N LEU A 176 -9.33 11.01 8.84
CA LEU A 176 -10.02 9.80 8.43
C LEU A 176 -9.78 8.64 9.41
N PHE A 177 -8.56 8.51 9.96
CA PHE A 177 -8.31 7.54 11.03
C PHE A 177 -9.04 7.90 12.33
N GLU A 178 -9.15 9.19 12.64
CA GLU A 178 -9.88 9.66 13.81
C GLU A 178 -11.38 9.35 13.70
N SER A 179 -11.94 9.46 12.50
CA SER A 179 -13.37 9.23 12.25
C SER A 179 -13.73 7.77 11.98
N GLN A 180 -12.89 7.03 11.29
CA GLN A 180 -13.15 5.64 10.84
C GLN A 180 -12.44 4.57 11.69
N GLY A 181 -11.52 4.98 12.58
CA GLY A 181 -10.68 4.08 13.38
C GLY A 181 -9.43 3.60 12.64
N LEU A 182 -8.62 2.80 13.32
CA LEU A 182 -7.36 2.26 12.81
C LEU A 182 -7.57 1.04 11.90
N PHE A 183 -6.49 0.54 11.29
CA PHE A 183 -6.57 -0.71 10.54
C PHE A 183 -6.97 -1.90 11.41
N ASN A 184 -7.82 -2.77 10.88
CA ASN A 184 -8.08 -4.07 11.51
C ASN A 184 -6.80 -4.91 11.54
N GLU A 185 -6.44 -5.46 12.69
CA GLU A 185 -5.22 -6.24 12.85
C GLU A 185 -5.39 -7.68 12.36
N VAL A 186 -5.77 -7.82 11.09
CA VAL A 186 -5.81 -9.10 10.39
C VAL A 186 -4.48 -9.40 9.71
N TYR A 187 -4.20 -10.66 9.43
CA TYR A 187 -2.93 -11.09 8.84
C TYR A 187 -2.60 -10.38 7.51
N ARG A 188 -3.57 -10.18 6.63
CA ARG A 188 -3.42 -9.44 5.35
C ARG A 188 -4.75 -8.83 4.91
N GLY A 189 -4.70 -7.67 4.24
CA GLY A 189 -5.83 -7.04 3.56
C GLY A 189 -6.67 -6.12 4.44
N ALA A 190 -6.14 -5.66 5.58
CA ALA A 190 -6.79 -4.63 6.39
C ALA A 190 -6.89 -3.28 5.65
N ASP A 191 -5.92 -2.97 4.81
CA ASP A 191 -5.96 -1.85 3.86
C ASP A 191 -7.23 -1.89 2.97
N THR A 192 -7.53 -3.04 2.41
CA THR A 192 -8.74 -3.23 1.61
C THR A 192 -10.00 -3.13 2.45
N ILE A 193 -10.00 -3.66 3.69
CA ILE A 193 -11.13 -3.52 4.62
C ILE A 193 -11.35 -2.04 4.93
N PHE A 194 -10.28 -1.30 5.22
CA PHE A 194 -10.35 0.13 5.53
C PHE A 194 -10.87 0.95 4.33
N VAL A 195 -10.29 0.79 3.14
CA VAL A 195 -10.77 1.50 1.94
C VAL A 195 -12.24 1.18 1.65
N ARG A 196 -12.66 -0.08 1.83
CA ARG A 196 -14.07 -0.47 1.70
C ARG A 196 -14.96 0.23 2.72
N GLN A 197 -14.53 0.29 3.98
CA GLN A 197 -15.25 1.00 5.04
C GLN A 197 -15.43 2.48 4.68
N VAL A 198 -14.37 3.13 4.20
CA VAL A 198 -14.40 4.54 3.77
C VAL A 198 -15.39 4.77 2.64
N VAL A 199 -15.31 3.99 1.55
CA VAL A 199 -16.19 4.20 0.40
C VAL A 199 -17.64 3.81 0.68
N ASP A 200 -17.89 2.85 1.57
CA ASP A 200 -19.24 2.45 1.97
C ASP A 200 -19.88 3.48 2.95
N ALA A 201 -19.08 4.08 3.84
CA ALA A 201 -19.56 5.04 4.82
C ALA A 201 -19.68 6.47 4.26
N LEU A 202 -18.81 6.85 3.32
CA LEU A 202 -18.68 8.21 2.82
C LEU A 202 -18.98 8.29 1.32
N SER A 203 -17.97 8.06 0.47
CA SER A 203 -18.09 8.12 -1.00
C SER A 203 -16.84 7.53 -1.67
N THR A 204 -16.98 7.08 -2.92
CA THR A 204 -15.84 6.73 -3.79
C THR A 204 -14.94 7.93 -4.11
N ASP A 205 -15.48 9.17 -4.05
CA ASP A 205 -14.73 10.39 -4.32
C ASP A 205 -13.64 10.67 -3.28
N LYS A 206 -13.74 10.02 -2.10
CA LYS A 206 -12.71 10.07 -1.06
C LYS A 206 -11.41 9.37 -1.45
N VAL A 207 -11.40 8.57 -2.52
CA VAL A 207 -10.25 7.72 -2.92
C VAL A 207 -9.79 8.11 -4.33
N LEU A 208 -8.55 8.58 -4.45
CA LEU A 208 -7.92 8.95 -5.71
C LEU A 208 -6.78 8.00 -6.06
N TYR A 209 -6.74 7.52 -7.30
CA TYR A 209 -5.58 6.79 -7.84
C TYR A 209 -4.64 7.74 -8.57
N CYS A 210 -3.37 7.77 -8.15
CA CYS A 210 -2.31 8.62 -8.67
C CYS A 210 -1.27 7.76 -9.39
N ALA A 211 -1.37 7.67 -10.71
CA ALA A 211 -0.52 6.78 -11.52
C ALA A 211 0.97 7.18 -11.52
N ASP A 212 1.27 8.44 -11.24
CA ASP A 212 2.63 8.99 -11.18
C ASP A 212 3.21 9.06 -9.75
N MET A 213 2.41 8.76 -8.73
CA MET A 213 2.89 8.50 -7.37
C MET A 213 3.46 7.07 -7.33
N ILE A 214 4.77 6.93 -7.51
CA ILE A 214 5.42 5.66 -7.84
C ILE A 214 6.29 5.15 -6.69
N VAL A 215 6.15 3.84 -6.39
CA VAL A 215 7.13 3.07 -5.61
C VAL A 215 7.63 1.86 -6.40
N GLU A 216 8.89 1.49 -6.19
CA GLU A 216 9.52 0.32 -6.81
C GLU A 216 9.71 -0.79 -5.78
N HIS A 217 9.20 -1.98 -6.08
CA HIS A 217 9.39 -3.18 -5.25
C HIS A 217 10.76 -3.80 -5.49
N LEU A 218 11.50 -4.04 -4.41
CA LEU A 218 12.82 -4.68 -4.41
C LEU A 218 12.75 -6.20 -4.32
N GLU A 219 11.84 -6.71 -3.47
CA GLU A 219 11.76 -8.15 -3.16
C GLU A 219 11.30 -9.02 -4.35
N LEU A 220 10.50 -8.45 -5.27
CA LEU A 220 9.92 -9.22 -6.37
C LEU A 220 10.89 -9.34 -7.55
N GLU A 221 11.68 -10.42 -7.58
CA GLU A 221 12.66 -10.69 -8.62
C GLU A 221 12.18 -11.68 -9.69
N THR A 222 11.25 -12.57 -9.31
CA THR A 222 10.77 -13.65 -10.20
C THR A 222 9.24 -13.73 -10.26
N THR A 223 8.71 -14.27 -11.36
CA THR A 223 7.27 -14.54 -11.51
C THR A 223 6.78 -15.57 -10.49
N GLU A 224 7.63 -16.49 -10.03
CA GLU A 224 7.30 -17.46 -8.98
C GLU A 224 7.02 -16.75 -7.65
N MET A 225 7.82 -15.77 -7.26
CA MET A 225 7.61 -14.95 -6.05
C MET A 225 6.30 -14.17 -6.16
N TYR A 226 6.02 -13.58 -7.32
CA TYR A 226 4.73 -12.92 -7.59
C TYR A 226 3.55 -13.89 -7.40
N PHE A 227 3.60 -15.07 -8.01
CA PHE A 227 2.52 -16.06 -7.88
C PHE A 227 2.41 -16.64 -6.48
N HIS A 228 3.50 -16.70 -5.71
CA HIS A 228 3.45 -17.04 -4.30
C HIS A 228 2.65 -15.99 -3.49
N LYS A 229 2.90 -14.69 -3.73
CA LYS A 229 2.08 -13.60 -3.13
C LYS A 229 0.62 -13.70 -3.56
N VAL A 230 0.31 -13.98 -4.83
CA VAL A 230 -1.07 -14.19 -5.34
C VAL A 230 -1.80 -15.28 -4.55
N LYS A 231 -1.14 -16.43 -4.28
CA LYS A 231 -1.71 -17.52 -3.46
C LYS A 231 -1.95 -17.09 -2.01
N ALA A 232 -1.02 -16.34 -1.42
CA ALA A 232 -1.16 -15.82 -0.06
C ALA A 232 -2.36 -14.86 0.08
N TYR A 233 -2.54 -13.96 -0.89
CA TYR A 233 -3.70 -13.06 -0.95
C TYR A 233 -5.01 -13.82 -1.13
N ALA A 234 -5.04 -14.87 -1.96
CA ALA A 234 -6.23 -15.70 -2.15
C ALA A 234 -6.67 -16.38 -0.85
N ARG A 235 -5.71 -16.94 -0.08
CA ARG A 235 -5.98 -17.54 1.24
C ARG A 235 -6.48 -16.50 2.24
N SER A 236 -5.81 -15.37 2.33
CA SER A 236 -6.21 -14.29 3.24
C SER A 236 -7.62 -13.78 2.92
N ARG A 237 -7.96 -13.66 1.63
CA ARG A 237 -9.32 -13.27 1.23
C ARG A 237 -10.38 -14.24 1.75
N GLU A 238 -10.15 -15.54 1.66
CA GLU A 238 -11.11 -16.53 2.17
C GLU A 238 -11.22 -16.46 3.71
N ARG A 239 -10.11 -16.29 4.43
CA ARG A 239 -10.12 -16.09 5.90
C ARG A 239 -10.90 -14.87 6.33
N ASN A 240 -10.71 -13.75 5.63
CA ASN A 240 -11.34 -12.46 5.96
C ASN A 240 -12.74 -12.28 5.34
N LYS A 241 -13.33 -13.33 4.75
CA LYS A 241 -14.58 -13.25 3.99
C LYS A 241 -15.76 -12.69 4.80
N ARG A 242 -15.79 -12.91 6.12
CA ARG A 242 -16.84 -12.40 7.01
C ARG A 242 -16.72 -10.90 7.29
N VAL A 243 -15.51 -10.34 7.16
CA VAL A 243 -15.22 -8.93 7.43
C VAL A 243 -15.10 -8.11 6.13
N ARG A 244 -14.90 -8.80 4.99
CA ARG A 244 -14.55 -8.20 3.71
C ARG A 244 -15.60 -8.47 2.65
N HIS A 245 -16.31 -7.44 2.21
CA HIS A 245 -17.33 -7.51 1.16
C HIS A 245 -16.85 -6.98 -0.21
N THR A 246 -15.65 -7.36 -0.68
CA THR A 246 -15.20 -6.98 -2.03
C THR A 246 -15.66 -7.99 -3.07
N LYS A 247 -16.29 -7.51 -4.15
CA LYS A 247 -16.60 -8.34 -5.31
C LYS A 247 -15.33 -8.56 -6.16
N PRO A 248 -15.12 -9.78 -6.67
CA PRO A 248 -14.09 -9.97 -7.69
C PRO A 248 -14.51 -9.30 -8.99
N LEU A 249 -13.52 -8.80 -9.75
CA LEU A 249 -13.77 -8.32 -11.11
C LEU A 249 -14.38 -9.45 -11.97
N SER A 250 -15.41 -9.12 -12.73
CA SER A 250 -16.03 -10.01 -13.71
C SER A 250 -15.04 -10.32 -14.85
N LEU A 251 -15.30 -11.42 -15.59
CA LEU A 251 -14.48 -11.77 -16.74
C LEU A 251 -14.44 -10.62 -17.78
N LEU A 252 -15.58 -9.99 -18.02
CA LEU A 252 -15.65 -8.85 -18.97
C LEU A 252 -14.79 -7.67 -18.51
N GLN A 253 -14.79 -7.31 -17.22
CA GLN A 253 -13.93 -6.28 -16.68
C GLN A 253 -12.44 -6.64 -16.86
N ARG A 254 -12.07 -7.89 -16.55
CA ARG A 254 -10.69 -8.40 -16.75
C ARG A 254 -10.25 -8.34 -18.21
N CYS A 255 -11.13 -8.70 -19.15
CA CYS A 255 -10.87 -8.57 -20.59
C CYS A 255 -10.69 -7.10 -21.00
N LYS A 256 -11.52 -6.19 -20.49
CA LYS A 256 -11.37 -4.74 -20.76
C LYS A 256 -10.01 -4.22 -20.25
N ILE A 257 -9.62 -4.58 -19.03
CA ILE A 257 -8.33 -4.20 -18.45
C ILE A 257 -7.18 -4.76 -19.30
N TYR A 258 -7.22 -6.05 -19.65
CA TYR A 258 -6.21 -6.67 -20.51
C TYR A 258 -6.07 -5.95 -21.85
N LEU A 259 -7.18 -5.68 -22.54
CA LEU A 259 -7.17 -4.96 -23.83
C LEU A 259 -6.63 -3.53 -23.69
N LYS A 260 -6.96 -2.86 -22.59
CA LYS A 260 -6.42 -1.53 -22.28
C LYS A 260 -4.91 -1.60 -22.06
N THR A 261 -4.42 -2.53 -21.22
CA THR A 261 -2.99 -2.72 -20.95
C THR A 261 -2.19 -2.96 -22.23
N ILE A 262 -2.58 -3.92 -23.07
CA ILE A 262 -1.83 -4.23 -24.29
C ILE A 262 -1.83 -3.09 -25.31
N ARG A 263 -2.84 -2.22 -25.28
CA ARG A 263 -2.95 -1.05 -26.15
C ARG A 263 -2.06 0.10 -25.65
N GLU A 264 -2.12 0.41 -24.36
CA GLU A 264 -1.37 1.52 -23.75
C GLU A 264 0.13 1.27 -23.82
N HIS A 265 0.56 0.04 -23.50
CA HIS A 265 1.98 -0.35 -23.54
C HIS A 265 2.45 -0.84 -24.92
N ARG A 266 1.60 -0.82 -25.95
CA ARG A 266 1.91 -1.18 -27.35
C ARG A 266 2.59 -2.55 -27.48
N TYR A 267 2.16 -3.54 -26.69
CA TYR A 267 2.76 -4.87 -26.68
C TYR A 267 2.73 -5.58 -28.03
N SER A 268 3.83 -6.27 -28.35
CA SER A 268 3.92 -7.18 -29.50
C SER A 268 2.90 -8.31 -29.41
N ILE A 269 2.62 -9.01 -30.50
CA ILE A 269 1.72 -10.18 -30.50
C ILE A 269 2.21 -11.25 -29.53
N VAL A 270 3.54 -11.45 -29.46
CA VAL A 270 4.16 -12.42 -28.54
C VAL A 270 3.92 -12.02 -27.10
N ASP A 271 4.12 -10.75 -26.74
CA ASP A 271 3.90 -10.26 -25.36
C ASP A 271 2.43 -10.33 -24.97
N ARG A 272 1.49 -10.08 -25.90
CA ARG A 272 0.06 -10.26 -25.64
C ARG A 272 -0.27 -11.70 -25.24
N ILE A 273 0.23 -12.68 -26.02
CA ILE A 273 0.01 -14.10 -25.71
C ILE A 273 0.66 -14.45 -24.37
N ARG A 274 1.87 -13.96 -24.12
CA ARG A 274 2.64 -14.19 -22.90
C ARG A 274 1.92 -13.60 -21.67
N LEU A 275 1.48 -12.35 -21.72
CA LEU A 275 0.69 -11.72 -20.66
C LEU A 275 -0.61 -12.49 -20.39
N PHE A 276 -1.33 -12.89 -21.45
CA PHE A 276 -2.54 -13.70 -21.31
C PHE A 276 -2.28 -15.02 -20.56
N ALA A 277 -1.19 -15.72 -20.90
CA ALA A 277 -0.80 -16.95 -20.22
C ALA A 277 -0.43 -16.70 -18.74
N LEU A 278 0.30 -15.64 -18.43
CA LEU A 278 0.64 -15.23 -17.06
C LEU A 278 -0.60 -14.93 -16.23
N LEU A 279 -1.54 -14.17 -16.78
CA LEU A 279 -2.81 -13.84 -16.11
C LEU A 279 -3.67 -15.09 -15.88
N THR A 280 -3.71 -16.01 -16.83
CA THR A 280 -4.42 -17.29 -16.70
C THR A 280 -3.79 -18.13 -15.57
N ARG A 281 -2.46 -18.22 -15.52
CA ARG A 281 -1.71 -18.87 -14.43
C ARG A 281 -2.03 -18.21 -13.07
N GLY A 282 -2.10 -16.86 -13.01
CA GLY A 282 -2.46 -16.12 -11.81
C GLY A 282 -3.87 -16.46 -11.32
N MET A 283 -4.86 -16.50 -12.22
CA MET A 283 -6.24 -16.87 -11.90
C MET A 283 -6.34 -18.32 -11.40
N SER A 284 -5.63 -19.26 -12.02
CA SER A 284 -5.56 -20.65 -11.58
C SER A 284 -4.97 -20.78 -10.18
N ASN A 285 -3.83 -20.13 -9.93
CA ASN A 285 -3.19 -20.09 -8.61
C ASN A 285 -4.12 -19.51 -7.52
N TRP A 286 -4.83 -18.44 -7.85
CA TRP A 286 -5.81 -17.82 -6.97
C TRP A 286 -6.95 -18.77 -6.63
N SER A 287 -7.56 -19.40 -7.64
CA SER A 287 -8.69 -20.30 -7.47
C SER A 287 -8.33 -21.55 -6.66
N ILE A 288 -7.18 -22.16 -6.95
CA ILE A 288 -6.69 -23.34 -6.22
C ILE A 288 -6.42 -22.98 -4.76
N ALA A 289 -5.67 -21.89 -4.49
CA ALA A 289 -5.32 -21.51 -3.14
C ALA A 289 -6.55 -21.13 -2.31
N GLY A 290 -7.51 -20.40 -2.89
CA GLY A 290 -8.77 -20.07 -2.22
C GLY A 290 -9.65 -21.30 -1.95
N SER A 291 -9.71 -22.27 -2.87
CA SER A 291 -10.47 -23.51 -2.67
C SER A 291 -9.87 -24.38 -1.55
N LEU A 292 -8.55 -24.50 -1.50
CA LEU A 292 -7.84 -25.21 -0.43
C LEU A 292 -8.09 -24.56 0.94
N GLU A 293 -8.10 -23.24 1.01
CA GLU A 293 -8.37 -22.53 2.27
C GLU A 293 -9.81 -22.72 2.73
N ARG A 294 -10.79 -22.66 1.83
CA ARG A 294 -12.20 -22.99 2.15
C ARG A 294 -12.36 -24.38 2.73
N PHE A 295 -11.68 -25.37 2.13
CA PHE A 295 -11.74 -26.76 2.61
C PHE A 295 -11.10 -26.91 4.02
N ARG A 296 -10.02 -26.18 4.32
CA ARG A 296 -9.44 -26.16 5.66
C ARG A 296 -10.39 -25.54 6.69
N SER A 297 -10.92 -24.36 6.38
CA SER A 297 -11.84 -23.64 7.27
C SER A 297 -13.14 -24.40 7.52
N SER A 298 -13.60 -25.25 6.59
CA SER A 298 -14.78 -26.09 6.80
C SER A 298 -14.55 -27.29 7.73
N LYS A 299 -13.29 -27.68 7.95
CA LYS A 299 -12.91 -28.78 8.88
C LYS A 299 -12.62 -28.29 10.30
N GLU A 300 -12.41 -26.99 10.48
CA GLU A 300 -12.11 -26.34 11.76
C GLU A 300 -13.38 -25.77 12.43
N LEU A 301 -14.55 -25.91 11.82
CA LEU A 301 -15.84 -25.61 12.44
C LEU A 301 -16.32 -26.85 13.22
N PRO A 302 -16.58 -26.71 14.54
CA PRO A 302 -17.10 -27.81 15.36
C PRO A 302 -18.48 -28.29 14.92
#